data_5dbffeefae8ece906ce24c7fa4e02ad7
#
_entry.id   5dbffeefae8ece906ce24c7fa4e02ad7
#
_cell.length_a   1.000
_cell.length_b   1.000
_cell.length_c   1.000
_cell.angle_alpha   90.00
_cell.angle_beta   90.00
_cell.angle_gamma   90.00
#
_symmetry.space_group_name_H-M   'P 1'
#
loop_
_entity.id
_entity.type
_entity.pdbx_description
1 polymer ?
#
loop_
_entity_poly.entity_id
_entity_poly.type
_entity_poly.pdbx_seq_one_letter_code
_entity_poly.pdbx_strand_id
1 'polypeptide(L)'
;AYRRQRQMCIRDSTNIMQAEENDLVNILSLQKKSFMVVAERMNKFDLPPLLQNQDEICDEYQTGIILKYVSDDEQIVGSVRGRMDENRVCHIGKLIVHPDFQNKGIGRELMTEIERLFPHCHKFSLFTGEETPNTLHLYSKVGYNIVCRKEIEGISMIIMEKEKLTYRDFTFDDLETVCKLPRNKQELFFMFPKADFPLTINQLKNTIKDRFDSTVVLFNNEVVGFANFYEVRESQYCAIGNVIVSPCFRNRGVGTFLINAMEDIGKKKYNVSELHLSCFDANTSGLLLYTKLGYKPYEIEKYINKENEVSALIELKKVL
;
A
#
# COMPACT_ATOMS: atom_id res chain seq x y z
N ALA A 1 -9.69 11.45 23.10
CA ALA A 1 -9.38 10.03 23.32
C ALA A 1 -8.47 9.43 22.23
N TYR A 2 -8.43 9.99 21.01
CA TYR A 2 -7.64 9.49 19.88
C TYR A 2 -6.12 9.77 19.98
N ARG A 3 -5.71 10.74 20.80
CA ARG A 3 -4.29 11.15 20.95
C ARG A 3 -3.43 10.25 21.84
N ARG A 4 -4.00 9.43 22.73
CA ARG A 4 -3.23 8.61 23.70
C ARG A 4 -2.80 7.22 23.23
N GLN A 5 -3.34 6.70 22.12
CA GLN A 5 -3.00 5.36 21.60
C GLN A 5 -1.85 5.34 20.56
N ARG A 6 -1.29 6.51 20.18
CA ARG A 6 -0.24 6.60 19.15
C ARG A 6 1.19 6.52 19.66
N GLN A 7 1.42 6.37 20.96
CA GLN A 7 2.77 6.40 21.56
C GLN A 7 3.45 5.05 21.74
N MET A 8 2.87 3.95 21.27
CA MET A 8 3.51 2.64 21.43
C MET A 8 3.78 1.99 20.08
N CYS A 9 5.04 1.76 19.80
CA CYS A 9 5.69 1.04 18.69
C CYS A 9 6.38 1.92 17.65
N ILE A 10 7.46 2.63 18.02
CA ILE A 10 8.58 2.87 17.10
C ILE A 10 9.85 2.94 17.96
N ARG A 11 10.54 1.83 18.11
CA ARG A 11 11.95 1.76 18.46
C ARG A 11 12.60 0.71 17.60
N ASP A 12 13.01 1.17 16.41
CA ASP A 12 14.17 0.65 15.69
C ASP A 12 14.73 1.81 14.91
N SER A 13 15.84 2.36 15.39
CA SER A 13 16.86 3.25 14.79
C SER A 13 16.47 4.03 13.52
N THR A 14 15.39 4.80 13.53
CA THR A 14 15.13 5.77 12.47
C THR A 14 15.21 7.17 13.04
N ASN A 15 16.06 8.02 12.41
CA ASN A 15 16.18 9.45 12.72
C ASN A 15 14.89 10.21 12.34
N ILE A 16 13.78 9.50 11.99
CA ILE A 16 12.52 10.06 11.57
C ILE A 16 11.49 9.97 12.69
N MET A 17 10.90 11.08 13.03
CA MET A 17 9.86 11.21 14.05
C MET A 17 8.73 12.10 13.58
N GLN A 18 7.53 11.93 14.15
CA GLN A 18 6.46 12.90 13.97
C GLN A 18 6.87 14.19 14.70
N ALA A 19 6.70 15.34 14.03
CA ALA A 19 7.00 16.63 14.62
C ALA A 19 6.04 16.93 15.78
N GLU A 20 6.56 17.64 16.77
CA GLU A 20 5.80 18.26 17.84
C GLU A 20 5.59 19.75 17.54
N GLU A 21 4.69 20.39 18.26
CA GLU A 21 4.37 21.81 18.02
C GLU A 21 5.60 22.73 18.16
N ASN A 22 6.50 22.42 19.11
CA ASN A 22 7.75 23.16 19.33
C ASN A 22 8.75 23.01 18.16
N ASP A 23 8.62 22.00 17.32
CA ASP A 23 9.49 21.78 16.15
C ASP A 23 9.13 22.70 14.98
N LEU A 24 7.90 23.21 14.94
CA LEU A 24 7.35 23.91 13.77
C LEU A 24 8.15 25.14 13.38
N VAL A 25 8.70 25.86 14.35
CA VAL A 25 9.58 27.03 14.10
C VAL A 25 10.84 26.61 13.35
N ASN A 26 11.48 25.53 13.81
CA ASN A 26 12.70 25.01 13.20
C ASN A 26 12.43 24.42 11.81
N ILE A 27 11.30 23.71 11.65
CA ILE A 27 10.87 23.16 10.35
C ILE A 27 10.58 24.30 9.36
N LEU A 28 9.91 25.37 9.79
CA LEU A 28 9.65 26.53 8.95
C LEU A 28 10.93 27.25 8.54
N SER A 29 11.91 27.39 9.46
CA SER A 29 13.23 27.92 9.16
C SER A 29 13.98 27.07 8.13
N LEU A 30 13.99 25.75 8.31
CA LEU A 30 14.57 24.80 7.36
C LEU A 30 13.88 24.88 5.98
N GLN A 31 12.55 25.01 5.96
CA GLN A 31 11.77 25.17 4.73
C GLN A 31 12.24 26.40 3.95
N LYS A 32 12.29 27.56 4.61
CA LYS A 32 12.72 28.80 3.97
C LYS A 32 14.13 28.70 3.41
N LYS A 33 15.08 28.10 4.17
CA LYS A 33 16.44 27.81 3.68
C LYS A 33 16.45 26.93 2.43
N SER A 34 15.69 25.84 2.46
CA SER A 34 15.67 24.87 1.36
C SER A 34 15.03 25.46 0.09
N PHE A 35 13.95 26.21 0.22
CA PHE A 35 13.27 26.86 -0.91
C PHE A 35 13.96 28.10 -1.42
N MET A 36 14.83 28.75 -0.63
CA MET A 36 15.65 29.86 -1.11
C MET A 36 16.56 29.44 -2.25
N VAL A 37 17.19 28.25 -2.17
CA VAL A 37 18.00 27.68 -3.25
C VAL A 37 17.19 27.50 -4.55
N VAL A 38 15.92 27.11 -4.42
CA VAL A 38 15.01 26.97 -5.57
C VAL A 38 14.64 28.33 -6.13
N ALA A 39 14.30 29.30 -5.25
CA ALA A 39 13.95 30.67 -5.63
C ALA A 39 15.09 31.39 -6.37
N GLU A 40 16.33 31.26 -5.90
CA GLU A 40 17.51 31.80 -6.56
C GLU A 40 17.70 31.22 -7.96
N ARG A 41 17.54 29.90 -8.12
CA ARG A 41 17.65 29.21 -9.43
C ARG A 41 16.58 29.69 -10.41
N MET A 42 15.35 29.89 -9.94
CA MET A 42 14.21 30.33 -10.73
C MET A 42 14.11 31.86 -10.87
N ASN A 43 14.95 32.60 -10.15
CA ASN A 43 14.84 34.05 -9.97
C ASN A 43 13.41 34.49 -9.55
N LYS A 44 12.78 33.70 -8.65
CA LYS A 44 11.40 33.90 -8.18
C LYS A 44 11.33 33.75 -6.65
N PHE A 45 11.17 34.85 -5.94
CA PHE A 45 11.23 34.92 -4.46
C PHE A 45 9.87 34.96 -3.78
N ASP A 46 8.79 34.94 -4.55
CA ASP A 46 7.40 34.92 -4.09
C ASP A 46 6.79 33.51 -4.03
N LEU A 47 7.64 32.49 -3.91
CA LEU A 47 7.19 31.10 -3.79
C LEU A 47 6.37 30.91 -2.50
N PRO A 48 5.18 30.28 -2.56
CA PRO A 48 4.33 30.07 -1.37
C PRO A 48 5.05 29.45 -0.16
N PRO A 49 5.99 28.48 -0.33
CA PRO A 49 6.74 27.96 0.81
C PRO A 49 7.69 28.97 1.49
N LEU A 50 8.15 30.00 0.78
CA LEU A 50 8.97 31.07 1.37
C LEU A 50 8.13 32.07 2.16
N LEU A 51 6.92 32.33 1.71
CA LEU A 51 5.99 33.29 2.30
C LEU A 51 5.24 32.72 3.50
N GLN A 52 5.21 31.39 3.66
CA GLN A 52 4.48 30.72 4.74
C GLN A 52 4.87 31.28 6.12
N ASN A 53 3.88 31.60 6.93
CA ASN A 53 4.03 32.07 8.29
C ASN A 53 3.82 30.97 9.34
N GLN A 54 3.93 31.31 10.63
CA GLN A 54 3.82 30.36 11.74
C GLN A 54 2.39 29.84 11.91
N ASP A 55 1.38 30.65 11.72
CA ASP A 55 -0.02 30.27 11.90
C ASP A 55 -0.42 29.23 10.84
N GLU A 56 0.00 29.44 9.59
CA GLU A 56 -0.27 28.53 8.48
C GLU A 56 0.39 27.13 8.66
N ILE A 57 1.62 27.07 9.22
CA ILE A 57 2.22 25.76 9.52
C ILE A 57 1.54 25.09 10.72
N CYS A 58 1.03 25.86 11.68
CA CYS A 58 0.24 25.32 12.79
C CYS A 58 -1.08 24.72 12.29
N ASP A 59 -1.76 25.36 11.34
CA ASP A 59 -2.98 24.85 10.73
C ASP A 59 -2.71 23.52 9.97
N GLU A 60 -1.61 23.44 9.22
CA GLU A 60 -1.21 22.19 8.56
C GLU A 60 -0.87 21.09 9.58
N TYR A 61 -0.26 21.41 10.70
CA TYR A 61 0.04 20.49 11.78
C TYR A 61 -1.23 19.94 12.44
N GLN A 62 -2.28 20.74 12.57
CA GLN A 62 -3.56 20.32 13.13
C GLN A 62 -4.33 19.38 12.19
N THR A 63 -4.21 19.58 10.87
CA THR A 63 -5.01 18.89 9.85
C THR A 63 -4.29 17.72 9.18
N GLY A 64 -2.97 17.56 9.41
CA GLY A 64 -2.14 16.56 8.75
C GLY A 64 -1.11 15.91 9.66
N ILE A 65 -0.14 15.24 9.04
CA ILE A 65 1.04 14.67 9.68
C ILE A 65 2.27 15.40 9.15
N ILE A 66 3.10 15.89 10.05
CA ILE A 66 4.42 16.44 9.72
C ILE A 66 5.48 15.51 10.30
N LEU A 67 6.40 15.04 9.46
CA LEU A 67 7.57 14.29 9.88
C LEU A 67 8.81 15.20 9.90
N LYS A 68 9.69 14.94 10.85
CA LYS A 68 11.03 15.51 10.95
C LYS A 68 12.09 14.42 10.86
N TYR A 69 13.19 14.73 10.20
CA TYR A 69 14.42 13.92 10.23
C TYR A 69 15.42 14.64 11.11
N VAL A 70 15.91 13.98 12.15
CA VAL A 70 16.88 14.51 13.10
C VAL A 70 18.24 13.87 12.84
N SER A 71 19.27 14.71 12.72
CA SER A 71 20.66 14.24 12.56
C SER A 71 21.23 13.75 13.89
N ASP A 72 22.41 13.15 13.85
CA ASP A 72 23.14 12.69 15.03
C ASP A 72 23.48 13.84 16.00
N ASP A 73 23.56 15.08 15.48
CA ASP A 73 23.76 16.31 16.26
C ASP A 73 22.45 16.93 16.77
N GLU A 74 21.36 16.15 16.82
CA GLU A 74 20.03 16.56 17.28
C GLU A 74 19.39 17.72 16.48
N GLN A 75 19.85 18.01 15.26
CA GLN A 75 19.30 19.05 14.40
C GLN A 75 18.24 18.49 13.46
N ILE A 76 17.17 19.25 13.24
CA ILE A 76 16.18 18.92 12.22
C ILE A 76 16.76 19.28 10.84
N VAL A 77 17.09 18.25 10.06
CA VAL A 77 17.73 18.38 8.74
C VAL A 77 16.84 17.95 7.58
N GLY A 78 15.64 17.47 7.87
CA GLY A 78 14.65 17.11 6.86
C GLY A 78 13.24 17.16 7.41
N SER A 79 12.26 17.35 6.52
CA SER A 79 10.83 17.29 6.87
C SER A 79 9.99 16.95 5.64
N VAL A 80 8.81 16.37 5.87
CA VAL A 80 7.76 16.13 4.86
C VAL A 80 6.40 16.23 5.51
N ARG A 81 5.38 16.61 4.74
CA ARG A 81 3.99 16.70 5.21
C ARG A 81 3.07 15.84 4.38
N GLY A 82 2.05 15.29 5.05
CA GLY A 82 0.99 14.52 4.41
C GLY A 82 -0.36 14.85 5.01
N ARG A 83 -1.38 14.99 4.17
CA ARG A 83 -2.77 15.18 4.58
C ARG A 83 -3.68 14.33 3.70
N MET A 84 -4.58 13.57 4.31
CA MET A 84 -5.58 12.80 3.59
C MET A 84 -6.85 13.65 3.43
N ASP A 85 -7.39 13.69 2.22
CA ASP A 85 -8.68 14.31 1.94
C ASP A 85 -9.86 13.33 2.15
N GLU A 86 -11.10 13.83 1.96
CA GLU A 86 -12.34 13.06 2.09
C GLU A 86 -12.45 11.92 1.06
N ASN A 87 -11.78 12.04 -0.10
CA ASN A 87 -11.72 11.02 -1.13
C ASN A 87 -10.65 9.97 -0.85
N ARG A 88 -10.00 10.00 0.33
CA ARG A 88 -8.92 9.09 0.72
C ARG A 88 -7.68 9.17 -0.19
N VAL A 89 -7.43 10.34 -0.76
CA VAL A 89 -6.17 10.68 -1.42
C VAL A 89 -5.25 11.35 -0.40
N CYS A 90 -4.04 10.86 -0.26
CA CYS A 90 -3.03 11.50 0.58
C CYS A 90 -2.21 12.49 -0.24
N HIS A 91 -2.35 13.77 0.06
CA HIS A 91 -1.56 14.84 -0.52
C HIS A 91 -0.25 14.99 0.25
N ILE A 92 0.88 14.73 -0.42
CA ILE A 92 2.22 14.88 0.15
C ILE A 92 2.83 16.17 -0.37
N GLY A 93 3.42 16.94 0.52
CA GLY A 93 4.04 18.22 0.16
C GLY A 93 5.20 18.58 1.06
N LYS A 94 5.88 19.65 0.64
CA LYS A 94 6.97 20.26 1.42
C LYS A 94 8.02 19.26 1.91
N LEU A 95 8.40 18.29 1.01
CA LEU A 95 9.59 17.49 1.22
C LEU A 95 10.81 18.39 1.12
N ILE A 96 11.48 18.55 2.22
CA ILE A 96 12.68 19.41 2.35
C ILE A 96 13.80 18.63 3.02
N VAL A 97 15.02 18.85 2.55
CA VAL A 97 16.25 18.35 3.16
C VAL A 97 17.28 19.47 3.12
N HIS A 98 17.93 19.71 4.26
CA HIS A 98 18.97 20.74 4.37
C HIS A 98 20.04 20.52 3.29
N PRO A 99 20.53 21.54 2.59
CA PRO A 99 21.47 21.38 1.48
C PRO A 99 22.68 20.49 1.77
N ASP A 100 23.29 20.62 2.94
CA ASP A 100 24.48 19.85 3.35
C ASP A 100 24.16 18.36 3.66
N PHE A 101 22.89 18.00 3.75
CA PHE A 101 22.40 16.67 4.04
C PHE A 101 21.71 16.00 2.85
N GLN A 102 21.65 16.67 1.70
CA GLN A 102 21.09 16.10 0.46
C GLN A 102 21.94 14.95 -0.07
N ASN A 103 21.35 14.14 -0.95
CA ASN A 103 21.97 12.95 -1.57
C ASN A 103 22.44 11.84 -0.60
N LYS A 104 21.99 11.89 0.66
CA LYS A 104 22.24 10.86 1.69
C LYS A 104 21.07 9.88 1.90
N GLY A 105 20.04 9.93 1.05
CA GLY A 105 18.85 9.04 1.16
C GLY A 105 17.71 9.60 2.01
N ILE A 106 17.91 10.66 2.78
CA ILE A 106 16.94 11.25 3.72
C ILE A 106 15.57 11.52 3.09
N GLY A 107 15.54 12.11 1.90
CA GLY A 107 14.28 12.38 1.19
C GLY A 107 13.50 11.12 0.86
N ARG A 108 14.19 10.02 0.51
CA ARG A 108 13.57 8.73 0.23
C ARG A 108 13.00 8.10 1.51
N GLU A 109 13.75 8.16 2.59
CA GLU A 109 13.32 7.64 3.89
C GLU A 109 12.07 8.38 4.40
N LEU A 110 12.06 9.72 4.33
CA LEU A 110 10.92 10.56 4.68
C LEU A 110 9.68 10.23 3.83
N MET A 111 9.84 10.02 2.51
CA MET A 111 8.74 9.62 1.63
C MET A 111 8.19 8.23 2.01
N THR A 112 9.06 7.27 2.29
CA THR A 112 8.65 5.92 2.70
C THR A 112 7.87 5.96 4.01
N GLU A 113 8.34 6.73 4.98
CA GLU A 113 7.71 6.80 6.30
C GLU A 113 6.38 7.57 6.27
N ILE A 114 6.28 8.68 5.53
CA ILE A 114 5.02 9.40 5.43
C ILE A 114 3.94 8.54 4.75
N GLU A 115 4.28 7.78 3.72
CA GLU A 115 3.36 6.85 3.07
C GLU A 115 2.87 5.74 4.02
N ARG A 116 3.74 5.26 4.90
CA ARG A 116 3.41 4.24 5.91
C ARG A 116 2.35 4.74 6.90
N LEU A 117 2.36 6.02 7.23
CA LEU A 117 1.43 6.64 8.18
C LEU A 117 0.02 6.88 7.63
N PHE A 118 -0.19 6.69 6.32
CA PHE A 118 -1.51 6.76 5.68
C PHE A 118 -1.95 5.39 5.14
N PRO A 119 -2.21 4.38 6.01
CA PRO A 119 -2.54 3.02 5.57
C PRO A 119 -3.86 2.93 4.80
N HIS A 120 -4.79 3.85 5.05
CA HIS A 120 -6.15 3.80 4.50
C HIS A 120 -6.36 4.65 3.24
N CYS A 121 -5.34 5.36 2.74
CA CYS A 121 -5.44 6.03 1.45
C CYS A 121 -5.28 5.00 0.32
N HIS A 122 -5.93 5.26 -0.80
CA HIS A 122 -5.78 4.45 -2.02
C HIS A 122 -4.80 5.06 -3.01
N LYS A 123 -4.47 6.33 -2.83
CA LYS A 123 -3.59 7.07 -3.72
C LYS A 123 -2.81 8.14 -2.96
N PHE A 124 -1.55 8.32 -3.35
CA PHE A 124 -0.74 9.47 -2.97
C PHE A 124 -0.64 10.43 -4.14
N SER A 125 -0.77 11.72 -3.88
CA SER A 125 -0.63 12.79 -4.87
C SER A 125 0.35 13.84 -4.34
N LEU A 126 1.20 14.35 -5.22
CA LEU A 126 2.10 15.44 -4.95
C LEU A 126 2.29 16.32 -6.18
N PHE A 127 2.82 17.50 -5.99
CA PHE A 127 3.25 18.36 -7.09
C PHE A 127 4.66 18.89 -6.83
N THR A 128 5.38 19.16 -7.93
CA THR A 128 6.74 19.70 -7.87
C THR A 128 6.99 20.59 -9.09
N GLY A 129 7.92 21.55 -8.96
CA GLY A 129 8.30 22.38 -10.09
C GLY A 129 8.99 21.56 -11.19
N GLU A 130 8.69 21.84 -12.45
CA GLU A 130 9.31 21.16 -13.59
C GLU A 130 10.83 21.34 -13.62
N GLU A 131 11.32 22.47 -13.10
CA GLU A 131 12.74 22.80 -13.05
C GLU A 131 13.52 22.15 -11.88
N THR A 132 12.91 21.14 -11.23
CA THR A 132 13.53 20.40 -10.12
C THR A 132 13.83 18.93 -10.49
N PRO A 133 14.80 18.65 -11.39
CA PRO A 133 15.03 17.30 -11.90
C PRO A 133 15.40 16.28 -10.81
N ASN A 134 16.13 16.69 -9.78
CA ASN A 134 16.50 15.80 -8.67
C ASN A 134 15.26 15.32 -7.89
N THR A 135 14.28 16.21 -7.67
CA THR A 135 13.05 15.89 -6.99
C THR A 135 12.16 15.00 -7.84
N LEU A 136 12.03 15.28 -9.13
CA LEU A 136 11.32 14.43 -10.08
C LEU A 136 11.91 13.01 -10.13
N HIS A 137 13.25 12.91 -10.19
CA HIS A 137 13.92 11.62 -10.16
C HIS A 137 13.68 10.86 -8.85
N LEU A 138 13.72 11.54 -7.71
CA LEU A 138 13.39 10.94 -6.41
C LEU A 138 11.97 10.36 -6.43
N TYR A 139 10.96 11.15 -6.81
CA TYR A 139 9.57 10.72 -6.82
C TYR A 139 9.34 9.55 -7.78
N SER A 140 9.94 9.59 -8.99
CA SER A 140 9.87 8.47 -9.92
C SER A 140 10.50 7.20 -9.34
N LYS A 141 11.63 7.30 -8.64
CA LYS A 141 12.28 6.16 -7.97
C LYS A 141 11.47 5.54 -6.84
N VAL A 142 10.65 6.33 -6.16
CA VAL A 142 9.75 5.82 -5.10
C VAL A 142 8.36 5.44 -5.63
N GLY A 143 8.17 5.45 -6.96
CA GLY A 143 7.01 4.85 -7.64
C GLY A 143 5.92 5.83 -8.04
N TYR A 144 6.17 7.14 -8.02
CA TYR A 144 5.23 8.14 -8.54
C TYR A 144 5.36 8.27 -10.06
N ASN A 145 4.21 8.44 -10.72
CA ASN A 145 4.11 8.66 -12.16
C ASN A 145 3.58 10.07 -12.43
N ILE A 146 4.05 10.69 -13.51
CA ILE A 146 3.53 11.98 -13.94
C ILE A 146 2.12 11.79 -14.48
N VAL A 147 1.17 12.56 -13.95
CA VAL A 147 -0.23 12.54 -14.37
C VAL A 147 -0.56 13.72 -15.28
N CYS A 148 -0.16 14.91 -14.90
CA CYS A 148 -0.36 16.11 -15.72
C CYS A 148 0.65 17.20 -15.37
N ARG A 149 0.69 18.20 -16.25
CA ARG A 149 1.40 19.47 -16.06
C ARG A 149 0.37 20.58 -15.96
N LYS A 150 0.56 21.49 -15.03
CA LYS A 150 -0.28 22.67 -14.84
C LYS A 150 0.58 23.87 -14.57
N GLU A 151 0.17 25.01 -15.08
CA GLU A 151 0.72 26.29 -14.68
C GLU A 151 -0.03 26.80 -13.44
N ILE A 152 0.69 27.06 -12.35
CA ILE A 152 0.16 27.58 -11.10
C ILE A 152 0.99 28.84 -10.77
N GLU A 153 0.34 29.98 -10.72
CA GLU A 153 0.98 31.29 -10.43
C GLU A 153 2.21 31.58 -11.29
N GLY A 154 2.15 31.23 -12.60
CA GLY A 154 3.24 31.40 -13.54
C GLY A 154 4.43 30.44 -13.34
N ILE A 155 4.22 29.32 -12.64
CA ILE A 155 5.21 28.25 -12.47
C ILE A 155 4.67 26.97 -13.10
N SER A 156 5.47 26.33 -13.98
CA SER A 156 5.16 25.02 -14.50
C SER A 156 5.32 23.95 -13.41
N MET A 157 4.21 23.37 -13.01
CA MET A 157 4.14 22.35 -11.97
C MET A 157 3.78 21.00 -12.58
N ILE A 158 4.47 19.97 -12.15
CA ILE A 158 4.20 18.58 -12.49
C ILE A 158 3.43 17.94 -11.34
N ILE A 159 2.25 17.40 -11.62
CA ILE A 159 1.48 16.58 -10.70
C ILE A 159 1.89 15.14 -10.88
N MET A 160 2.28 14.50 -9.80
CA MET A 160 2.66 13.10 -9.79
C MET A 160 1.79 12.33 -8.79
N GLU A 161 1.43 11.11 -9.16
CA GLU A 161 0.60 10.24 -8.33
C GLU A 161 1.19 8.83 -8.22
N LYS A 162 0.92 8.20 -7.08
CA LYS A 162 1.26 6.82 -6.80
C LYS A 162 0.04 6.12 -6.26
N GLU A 163 -0.42 5.12 -6.98
CA GLU A 163 -1.55 4.30 -6.59
C GLU A 163 -1.14 3.28 -5.52
N LYS A 164 -2.07 2.98 -4.64
CA LYS A 164 -1.87 2.03 -3.57
C LYS A 164 -2.93 0.94 -3.62
N LEU A 165 -2.49 -0.28 -3.41
CA LEU A 165 -3.42 -1.38 -3.19
C LEU A 165 -4.13 -1.18 -1.84
N THR A 166 -5.45 -1.37 -1.85
CA THR A 166 -6.28 -1.43 -0.63
C THR A 166 -7.10 -2.70 -0.64
N TYR A 167 -7.68 -3.09 0.48
CA TYR A 167 -8.62 -4.20 0.55
C TYR A 167 -9.85 -3.81 1.36
N ARG A 168 -10.94 -4.50 1.11
CA ARG A 168 -12.19 -4.43 1.87
C ARG A 168 -12.93 -5.76 1.78
N ASP A 169 -13.95 -5.88 2.61
CA ASP A 169 -14.89 -6.99 2.51
C ASP A 169 -15.55 -7.00 1.13
N PHE A 170 -15.75 -8.21 0.61
CA PHE A 170 -16.51 -8.45 -0.61
C PHE A 170 -17.96 -8.04 -0.42
N THR A 171 -18.55 -7.43 -1.45
CA THR A 171 -19.97 -7.11 -1.53
C THR A 171 -20.63 -7.77 -2.72
N PHE A 172 -21.97 -7.83 -2.74
CA PHE A 172 -22.68 -8.41 -3.89
C PHE A 172 -22.47 -7.65 -5.21
N ASP A 173 -22.07 -6.38 -5.14
CA ASP A 173 -21.72 -5.58 -6.32
C ASP A 173 -20.44 -6.05 -7.01
N ASP A 174 -19.58 -6.80 -6.28
CA ASP A 174 -18.33 -7.33 -6.80
C ASP A 174 -18.50 -8.64 -7.61
N LEU A 175 -19.69 -9.26 -7.54
CA LEU A 175 -19.93 -10.59 -8.12
C LEU A 175 -19.56 -10.68 -9.59
N GLU A 176 -20.02 -9.73 -10.42
CA GLU A 176 -19.69 -9.76 -11.84
C GLU A 176 -18.21 -9.61 -12.12
N THR A 177 -17.53 -8.75 -11.37
CA THR A 177 -16.09 -8.51 -11.55
C THR A 177 -15.29 -9.73 -11.12
N VAL A 178 -15.60 -10.32 -9.96
CA VAL A 178 -14.91 -11.52 -9.48
C VAL A 178 -15.12 -12.71 -10.42
N CYS A 179 -16.32 -12.87 -10.98
CA CYS A 179 -16.60 -13.92 -11.97
C CYS A 179 -15.76 -13.78 -13.25
N LYS A 180 -15.33 -12.58 -13.60
CA LYS A 180 -14.50 -12.30 -14.80
C LYS A 180 -12.99 -12.41 -14.55
N LEU A 181 -12.54 -12.59 -13.31
CA LEU A 181 -11.11 -12.69 -13.00
C LEU A 181 -10.43 -13.93 -13.61
N PRO A 182 -11.04 -15.14 -13.60
CA PRO A 182 -10.48 -16.30 -14.31
C PRO A 182 -10.68 -16.15 -15.82
N ARG A 183 -9.60 -16.26 -16.62
CA ARG A 183 -9.66 -16.13 -18.09
C ARG A 183 -9.96 -17.43 -18.83
N ASN A 184 -9.72 -18.55 -18.18
CA ASN A 184 -9.85 -19.89 -18.77
C ASN A 184 -10.18 -20.96 -17.72
N LYS A 185 -10.46 -22.17 -18.18
CA LYS A 185 -10.78 -23.32 -17.31
C LYS A 185 -9.68 -23.62 -16.27
N GLN A 186 -8.42 -23.49 -16.65
CA GLN A 186 -7.29 -23.80 -15.76
C GLN A 186 -7.17 -22.79 -14.63
N GLU A 187 -7.31 -21.49 -14.93
CA GLU A 187 -7.30 -20.45 -13.90
C GLU A 187 -8.48 -20.60 -12.93
N LEU A 188 -9.67 -20.93 -13.46
CA LEU A 188 -10.83 -21.21 -12.64
C LEU A 188 -10.61 -22.47 -11.78
N PHE A 189 -10.04 -23.51 -12.35
CA PHE A 189 -9.73 -24.74 -11.61
C PHE A 189 -8.79 -24.45 -10.42
N PHE A 190 -7.76 -23.64 -10.59
CA PHE A 190 -6.87 -23.26 -9.50
C PHE A 190 -7.55 -22.41 -8.42
N MET A 191 -8.47 -21.54 -8.82
CA MET A 191 -9.24 -20.71 -7.90
C MET A 191 -10.38 -21.50 -7.23
N PHE A 192 -11.11 -22.27 -8.00
CA PHE A 192 -12.33 -22.94 -7.58
C PHE A 192 -12.54 -24.23 -8.35
N PRO A 193 -11.91 -25.35 -7.94
CA PRO A 193 -11.87 -26.62 -8.70
C PRO A 193 -13.24 -27.28 -8.88
N LYS A 194 -14.26 -26.90 -8.07
CA LYS A 194 -15.63 -27.44 -8.16
C LYS A 194 -16.53 -26.65 -9.12
N ALA A 195 -16.08 -25.51 -9.63
CA ALA A 195 -16.87 -24.68 -10.56
C ALA A 195 -16.66 -25.10 -12.02
N ASP A 196 -17.62 -24.74 -12.86
CA ASP A 196 -17.55 -24.92 -14.31
C ASP A 196 -17.26 -23.56 -14.99
N PHE A 197 -16.39 -23.60 -16.00
CA PHE A 197 -16.05 -22.39 -16.75
C PHE A 197 -17.07 -22.09 -17.86
N PRO A 198 -17.50 -20.84 -18.02
CA PRO A 198 -17.14 -19.64 -17.26
C PRO A 198 -17.80 -19.62 -15.87
N LEU A 199 -17.11 -19.01 -14.89
CA LEU A 199 -17.64 -18.85 -13.55
C LEU A 199 -18.89 -17.96 -13.59
N THR A 200 -20.01 -18.47 -13.10
CA THR A 200 -21.28 -17.76 -13.06
C THR A 200 -21.53 -17.14 -11.68
N ILE A 201 -22.35 -16.09 -11.66
CA ILE A 201 -22.77 -15.44 -10.41
C ILE A 201 -23.39 -16.45 -9.43
N ASN A 202 -24.20 -17.38 -9.92
CA ASN A 202 -24.83 -18.39 -9.06
C ASN A 202 -23.81 -19.36 -8.45
N GLN A 203 -22.81 -19.80 -9.21
CA GLN A 203 -21.74 -20.63 -8.69
C GLN A 203 -20.94 -19.89 -7.61
N LEU A 204 -20.56 -18.63 -7.86
CA LEU A 204 -19.84 -17.82 -6.88
C LEU A 204 -20.68 -17.58 -5.62
N LYS A 205 -21.95 -17.18 -5.75
CA LYS A 205 -22.88 -16.99 -4.62
C LYS A 205 -23.00 -18.26 -3.77
N ASN A 206 -23.11 -19.42 -4.39
CA ASN A 206 -23.22 -20.67 -3.64
C ASN A 206 -21.94 -21.01 -2.89
N THR A 207 -20.77 -20.68 -3.46
CA THR A 207 -19.48 -20.91 -2.80
C THR A 207 -19.28 -20.03 -1.59
N ILE A 208 -19.52 -18.72 -1.74
CA ILE A 208 -19.24 -17.75 -0.67
C ILE A 208 -20.15 -17.89 0.55
N LYS A 209 -21.30 -18.59 0.44
CA LYS A 209 -22.19 -18.87 1.58
C LYS A 209 -21.51 -19.62 2.72
N ASP A 210 -20.60 -20.53 2.36
CA ASP A 210 -19.87 -21.40 3.29
C ASP A 210 -18.42 -20.91 3.48
N ARG A 211 -18.15 -19.62 3.22
CA ARG A 211 -16.83 -18.99 3.33
C ARG A 211 -16.84 -17.86 4.33
N PHE A 212 -15.68 -17.61 4.90
CA PHE A 212 -15.46 -16.54 5.88
C PHE A 212 -14.61 -15.44 5.24
N ASP A 213 -14.90 -14.19 5.60
CA ASP A 213 -14.12 -13.01 5.24
C ASP A 213 -13.73 -12.97 3.75
N SER A 214 -14.74 -13.14 2.88
CA SER A 214 -14.53 -12.90 1.46
C SER A 214 -14.02 -11.48 1.26
N THR A 215 -12.81 -11.36 0.70
CA THR A 215 -12.05 -10.10 0.65
C THR A 215 -11.69 -9.79 -0.80
N VAL A 216 -11.80 -8.53 -1.19
CA VAL A 216 -11.34 -8.02 -2.49
C VAL A 216 -10.18 -7.04 -2.29
N VAL A 217 -9.20 -7.14 -3.20
CA VAL A 217 -8.13 -6.14 -3.34
C VAL A 217 -8.53 -5.16 -4.42
N LEU A 218 -8.32 -3.89 -4.13
CA LEU A 218 -8.62 -2.77 -5.00
C LEU A 218 -7.34 -2.07 -5.48
N PHE A 219 -7.37 -1.66 -6.73
CA PHE A 219 -6.44 -0.71 -7.33
C PHE A 219 -7.27 0.35 -8.06
N ASN A 220 -7.15 1.62 -7.71
CA ASN A 220 -8.02 2.69 -8.22
C ASN A 220 -9.52 2.39 -8.08
N ASN A 221 -9.94 1.85 -6.94
CA ASN A 221 -11.30 1.39 -6.69
C ASN A 221 -11.80 0.24 -7.60
N GLU A 222 -10.98 -0.29 -8.50
CA GLU A 222 -11.29 -1.48 -9.29
C GLU A 222 -10.88 -2.75 -8.55
N VAL A 223 -11.73 -3.77 -8.56
CA VAL A 223 -11.43 -5.08 -7.97
C VAL A 223 -10.39 -5.79 -8.83
N VAL A 224 -9.21 -6.04 -8.26
CA VAL A 224 -8.07 -6.67 -8.95
C VAL A 224 -7.63 -7.99 -8.33
N GLY A 225 -8.20 -8.38 -7.19
CA GLY A 225 -7.92 -9.65 -6.54
C GLY A 225 -9.04 -10.06 -5.61
N PHE A 226 -9.16 -11.36 -5.33
CA PHE A 226 -10.17 -11.94 -4.45
C PHE A 226 -9.59 -13.15 -3.72
N ALA A 227 -9.97 -13.32 -2.45
CA ALA A 227 -9.74 -14.50 -1.63
C ALA A 227 -10.76 -14.58 -0.50
N ASN A 228 -10.81 -15.72 0.20
CA ASN A 228 -11.59 -15.93 1.40
C ASN A 228 -10.94 -16.98 2.30
N PHE A 229 -11.53 -17.25 3.47
CA PHE A 229 -11.21 -18.48 4.21
C PHE A 229 -12.24 -19.56 3.92
N TYR A 230 -11.78 -20.78 3.68
CA TYR A 230 -12.66 -21.94 3.57
C TYR A 230 -12.82 -22.71 4.89
N GLU A 231 -11.91 -22.47 5.83
CA GLU A 231 -11.97 -22.99 7.19
C GLU A 231 -11.41 -21.97 8.17
N VAL A 232 -12.05 -21.86 9.34
CA VAL A 232 -11.60 -21.02 10.46
C VAL A 232 -11.67 -21.85 11.73
N ARG A 233 -10.53 -21.99 12.42
CA ARG A 233 -10.42 -22.54 13.76
C ARG A 233 -9.80 -21.49 14.67
N GLU A 234 -10.65 -20.78 15.39
CA GLU A 234 -10.24 -19.70 16.28
C GLU A 234 -9.08 -20.10 17.19
N SER A 235 -8.13 -19.19 17.35
CA SER A 235 -6.90 -19.38 18.13
C SER A 235 -5.97 -20.52 17.64
N GLN A 236 -6.25 -21.10 16.49
CA GLN A 236 -5.43 -22.15 15.87
C GLN A 236 -4.98 -21.72 14.46
N TYR A 237 -5.85 -21.88 13.46
CA TYR A 237 -5.54 -21.50 12.08
C TYR A 237 -6.75 -21.04 11.27
N CYS A 238 -6.46 -20.29 10.19
CA CYS A 238 -7.39 -20.08 9.10
C CYS A 238 -6.83 -20.68 7.81
N ALA A 239 -7.69 -21.23 6.95
CA ALA A 239 -7.32 -21.79 5.66
C ALA A 239 -7.82 -20.88 4.52
N ILE A 240 -6.87 -20.29 3.77
CA ILE A 240 -7.13 -19.36 2.66
C ILE A 240 -7.51 -20.15 1.42
N GLY A 241 -8.59 -19.73 0.74
CA GLY A 241 -9.06 -20.31 -0.50
C GLY A 241 -9.50 -19.28 -1.53
N ASN A 242 -9.85 -19.78 -2.72
CA ASN A 242 -10.35 -19.00 -3.85
C ASN A 242 -9.44 -17.82 -4.26
N VAL A 243 -8.13 -17.94 -4.07
CA VAL A 243 -7.15 -16.89 -4.38
C VAL A 243 -7.07 -16.67 -5.87
N ILE A 244 -7.37 -15.46 -6.32
CA ILE A 244 -7.22 -15.05 -7.71
C ILE A 244 -6.79 -13.60 -7.82
N VAL A 245 -5.95 -13.30 -8.82
CA VAL A 245 -5.52 -11.94 -9.18
C VAL A 245 -5.84 -11.69 -10.64
N SER A 246 -6.43 -10.53 -10.90
CA SER A 246 -6.71 -10.04 -12.25
C SER A 246 -5.46 -10.15 -13.13
N PRO A 247 -5.56 -10.74 -14.31
CA PRO A 247 -4.41 -10.98 -15.18
C PRO A 247 -3.57 -9.74 -15.50
N CYS A 248 -4.23 -8.59 -15.69
CA CYS A 248 -3.55 -7.32 -15.99
C CYS A 248 -2.73 -6.76 -14.81
N PHE A 249 -2.95 -7.29 -13.59
CA PHE A 249 -2.32 -6.85 -12.36
C PHE A 249 -1.38 -7.88 -11.73
N ARG A 250 -1.12 -9.01 -12.42
CA ARG A 250 -0.12 -10.00 -11.99
C ARG A 250 1.28 -9.43 -12.06
N ASN A 251 2.19 -9.96 -11.25
CA ASN A 251 3.58 -9.50 -11.11
C ASN A 251 3.74 -8.03 -10.64
N ARG A 252 2.65 -7.42 -10.12
CA ARG A 252 2.63 -6.06 -9.56
C ARG A 252 2.44 -6.05 -8.02
N GLY A 253 2.69 -7.17 -7.36
CA GLY A 253 2.59 -7.28 -5.89
C GLY A 253 1.17 -7.55 -5.36
N VAL A 254 0.12 -7.58 -6.21
CA VAL A 254 -1.29 -7.76 -5.79
C VAL A 254 -1.49 -9.08 -5.03
N GLY A 255 -0.92 -10.19 -5.52
CA GLY A 255 -1.03 -11.49 -4.83
C GLY A 255 -0.38 -11.47 -3.44
N THR A 256 0.81 -10.87 -3.32
CA THR A 256 1.48 -10.67 -2.04
C THR A 256 0.62 -9.82 -1.09
N PHE A 257 0.07 -8.72 -1.59
CA PHE A 257 -0.79 -7.84 -0.81
C PHE A 257 -2.06 -8.55 -0.32
N LEU A 258 -2.70 -9.34 -1.20
CA LEU A 258 -3.91 -10.11 -0.89
C LEU A 258 -3.65 -11.14 0.22
N ILE A 259 -2.59 -11.94 0.10
CA ILE A 259 -2.25 -12.93 1.13
C ILE A 259 -1.90 -12.26 2.46
N ASN A 260 -1.13 -11.17 2.45
CA ASN A 260 -0.83 -10.41 3.69
C ASN A 260 -2.10 -9.82 4.32
N ALA A 261 -3.06 -9.36 3.53
CA ALA A 261 -4.35 -8.90 4.03
C ALA A 261 -5.13 -10.04 4.72
N MET A 262 -5.15 -11.23 4.13
CA MET A 262 -5.77 -12.40 4.76
C MET A 262 -5.03 -12.82 6.04
N GLU A 263 -3.69 -12.75 6.07
CA GLU A 263 -2.90 -12.99 7.29
C GLU A 263 -3.28 -12.01 8.40
N ASP A 264 -3.40 -10.74 8.08
CA ASP A 264 -3.81 -9.68 9.01
C ASP A 264 -5.22 -9.90 9.56
N ILE A 265 -6.17 -10.32 8.71
CA ILE A 265 -7.53 -10.65 9.11
C ILE A 265 -7.52 -11.87 10.06
N GLY A 266 -6.82 -12.93 9.71
CA GLY A 266 -6.68 -14.12 10.54
C GLY A 266 -6.12 -13.81 11.94
N LYS A 267 -5.05 -13.01 12.00
CA LYS A 267 -4.45 -12.56 13.27
C LYS A 267 -5.40 -11.69 14.09
N LYS A 268 -5.96 -10.64 13.49
CA LYS A 268 -6.70 -9.61 14.23
C LYS A 268 -8.09 -10.05 14.62
N LYS A 269 -8.76 -10.82 13.78
CA LYS A 269 -10.15 -11.24 13.99
C LYS A 269 -10.28 -12.57 14.72
N TYR A 270 -9.43 -13.53 14.40
CA TYR A 270 -9.53 -14.91 14.88
C TYR A 270 -8.39 -15.32 15.81
N ASN A 271 -7.43 -14.43 16.06
CA ASN A 271 -6.28 -14.66 16.93
C ASN A 271 -5.51 -15.96 16.59
N VAL A 272 -5.38 -16.27 15.28
CA VAL A 272 -4.75 -17.52 14.83
C VAL A 272 -3.22 -17.42 14.84
N SER A 273 -2.58 -18.56 15.09
CA SER A 273 -1.12 -18.71 15.06
C SER A 273 -0.58 -19.26 13.75
N GLU A 274 -1.43 -19.83 12.91
CA GLU A 274 -1.05 -20.41 11.62
C GLU A 274 -2.02 -19.98 10.52
N LEU A 275 -1.52 -19.84 9.30
CA LEU A 275 -2.32 -19.79 8.07
C LEU A 275 -2.02 -21.00 7.20
N HIS A 276 -3.08 -21.59 6.68
CA HIS A 276 -3.04 -22.74 5.76
C HIS A 276 -3.57 -22.33 4.39
N LEU A 277 -3.14 -23.01 3.36
CA LEU A 277 -3.70 -22.93 2.01
C LEU A 277 -3.30 -24.15 1.21
N SER A 278 -4.09 -24.47 0.17
CA SER A 278 -3.83 -25.55 -0.75
C SER A 278 -3.45 -25.02 -2.13
N CYS A 279 -2.54 -25.66 -2.81
CA CYS A 279 -2.10 -25.28 -4.15
C CYS A 279 -1.89 -26.50 -5.04
N PHE A 280 -2.45 -26.49 -6.24
CA PHE A 280 -2.19 -27.55 -7.23
C PHE A 280 -0.76 -27.47 -7.75
N ASP A 281 -0.16 -28.61 -8.03
CA ASP A 281 1.20 -28.78 -8.57
C ASP A 281 1.40 -28.01 -9.89
N ALA A 282 0.38 -27.98 -10.74
CA ALA A 282 0.39 -27.23 -12.01
C ALA A 282 0.32 -25.70 -11.83
N ASN A 283 -0.03 -25.19 -10.63
CA ASN A 283 -0.08 -23.76 -10.34
C ASN A 283 1.28 -23.21 -9.88
N THR A 284 2.26 -23.24 -10.77
CA THR A 284 3.63 -22.78 -10.51
C THR A 284 3.67 -21.34 -9.95
N SER A 285 2.83 -20.45 -10.48
CA SER A 285 2.78 -19.05 -10.01
C SER A 285 2.32 -18.95 -8.56
N GLY A 286 1.34 -19.74 -8.16
CA GLY A 286 0.86 -19.85 -6.78
C GLY A 286 1.94 -20.42 -5.86
N LEU A 287 2.57 -21.53 -6.23
CA LEU A 287 3.63 -22.16 -5.44
C LEU A 287 4.80 -21.20 -5.20
N LEU A 288 5.26 -20.48 -6.23
CA LEU A 288 6.34 -19.49 -6.09
C LEU A 288 5.93 -18.34 -5.18
N LEU A 289 4.70 -17.85 -5.28
CA LEU A 289 4.18 -16.79 -4.41
C LEU A 289 4.17 -17.23 -2.94
N TYR A 290 3.56 -18.39 -2.66
CA TYR A 290 3.40 -18.88 -1.29
C TYR A 290 4.73 -19.23 -0.64
N THR A 291 5.65 -19.86 -1.38
CA THR A 291 7.00 -20.15 -0.91
C THR A 291 7.76 -18.85 -0.57
N LYS A 292 7.68 -17.83 -1.43
CA LYS A 292 8.27 -16.50 -1.18
C LYS A 292 7.71 -15.83 0.07
N LEU A 293 6.43 -16.05 0.40
CA LEU A 293 5.77 -15.53 1.59
C LEU A 293 6.04 -16.34 2.85
N GLY A 294 6.82 -17.42 2.75
CA GLY A 294 7.24 -18.26 3.88
C GLY A 294 6.32 -19.42 4.20
N TYR A 295 5.34 -19.73 3.32
CA TYR A 295 4.54 -20.94 3.44
C TYR A 295 5.39 -22.17 3.10
N LYS A 296 5.25 -23.22 3.89
CA LYS A 296 5.97 -24.49 3.73
C LYS A 296 4.99 -25.62 3.49
N PRO A 297 5.28 -26.52 2.54
CA PRO A 297 4.46 -27.71 2.34
C PRO A 297 4.54 -28.62 3.58
N TYR A 298 3.42 -29.22 3.97
CA TYR A 298 3.37 -30.18 5.07
C TYR A 298 2.65 -31.47 4.69
N GLU A 299 1.84 -31.46 3.62
CA GLU A 299 1.12 -32.63 3.11
C GLU A 299 0.93 -32.55 1.61
N ILE A 300 0.82 -33.68 0.93
CA ILE A 300 0.52 -33.76 -0.50
C ILE A 300 -0.55 -34.81 -0.68
N GLU A 301 -1.68 -34.40 -1.27
CA GLU A 301 -2.81 -35.29 -1.52
C GLU A 301 -3.03 -35.52 -3.02
N LYS A 302 -3.60 -36.67 -3.35
CA LYS A 302 -4.08 -36.97 -4.71
C LYS A 302 -5.44 -36.29 -4.88
N TYR A 303 -5.56 -35.40 -5.86
CA TYR A 303 -6.83 -34.85 -6.29
C TYR A 303 -7.26 -35.42 -7.63
N ILE A 304 -8.52 -35.79 -7.76
CA ILE A 304 -9.13 -36.26 -9.03
C ILE A 304 -10.23 -35.25 -9.39
N ASN A 305 -10.09 -34.61 -10.55
CA ASN A 305 -11.09 -33.69 -11.03
C ASN A 305 -12.33 -34.36 -11.62
N LYS A 306 -13.32 -33.58 -12.06
CA LYS A 306 -14.56 -34.11 -12.69
C LYS A 306 -14.32 -34.88 -14.01
N GLU A 307 -13.19 -34.62 -14.66
CA GLU A 307 -12.79 -35.24 -15.93
C GLU A 307 -11.89 -36.50 -15.71
N ASN A 308 -11.78 -36.95 -14.45
CA ASN A 308 -10.92 -38.05 -13.99
C ASN A 308 -9.41 -37.82 -14.20
N GLU A 309 -9.00 -36.58 -14.35
CA GLU A 309 -7.59 -36.22 -14.40
C GLU A 309 -7.01 -36.12 -12.97
N VAL A 310 -5.78 -36.62 -12.84
CA VAL A 310 -5.08 -36.67 -11.55
C VAL A 310 -4.14 -35.49 -11.44
N SER A 311 -4.20 -34.77 -10.30
CA SER A 311 -3.28 -33.69 -9.91
C SER A 311 -2.79 -33.92 -8.49
N ALA A 312 -1.66 -33.33 -8.12
CA ALA A 312 -1.25 -33.27 -6.74
C ALA A 312 -1.79 -31.96 -6.13
N LEU A 313 -2.45 -32.04 -4.98
CA LEU A 313 -2.84 -30.93 -4.15
C LEU A 313 -1.84 -30.82 -3.02
N ILE A 314 -1.11 -29.73 -2.96
CA ILE A 314 -0.05 -29.47 -1.99
C ILE A 314 -0.63 -28.59 -0.91
N GLU A 315 -0.67 -29.09 0.32
CA GLU A 315 -1.07 -28.36 1.50
C GLU A 315 0.14 -27.61 2.07
N LEU A 316 0.00 -26.28 2.21
CA LEU A 316 1.04 -25.41 2.72
C LEU A 316 0.56 -24.66 3.96
N LYS A 317 1.48 -24.41 4.89
CA LYS A 317 1.21 -23.60 6.06
C LYS A 317 2.34 -22.62 6.40
N LYS A 318 1.97 -21.57 7.14
CA LYS A 318 2.87 -20.55 7.68
C LYS A 318 2.49 -20.30 9.13
N VAL A 319 3.50 -20.31 10.01
CA VAL A 319 3.39 -19.79 11.38
C VAL A 319 3.50 -18.27 11.34
N LEU A 320 2.59 -17.57 12.05
CA LEU A 320 2.40 -16.11 11.99
C LEU A 320 3.19 -15.36 13.07
#